data_26948e98537ba726815abc880aa2af98
#
_entry.id   26948e98537ba726815abc880aa2af98
#
_cell.length_a   1.000
_cell.length_b   1.000
_cell.length_c   1.000
_cell.angle_alpha   90.00
_cell.angle_beta   90.00
_cell.angle_gamma   90.00
#
_symmetry.space_group_name_H-M   'P 1'
#
loop_
_entity.id
_entity.type
_entity.pdbx_description
1 polymer ?
#
loop_
_entity_poly.entity_id
_entity_poly.type
_entity_poly.pdbx_seq_one_letter_code
_entity_poly.pdbx_strand_id
1 'polypeptide(L)'
;MAYRSDMPHRQGDRRRDRGQVAIEYLGFLPVLLIVAMAGVQLGLIAYTAQQAGTAARAGARSASLNQGAQAACAAAVSSWLAGGTSCGTSGGGDEVTVTARVDIPSVVPGWDFGSAGRSATMPVDH
;
A
#
# COMPACT_ATOMS: atom_id res chain seq x y z
N MET A 1 -10.03 -66.77 0.27
CA MET A 1 -10.80 -66.12 -0.81
C MET A 1 -11.64 -64.92 -0.39
N ALA A 2 -11.75 -64.69 0.88
CA ALA A 2 -12.53 -63.54 1.39
C ALA A 2 -11.88 -62.18 1.17
N TYR A 3 -10.62 -62.14 0.85
CA TYR A 3 -9.84 -60.91 0.73
C TYR A 3 -10.10 -60.08 -0.50
N ARG A 4 -10.84 -60.61 -1.47
CA ARG A 4 -11.14 -59.91 -2.72
C ARG A 4 -12.18 -58.80 -2.58
N SER A 5 -12.94 -58.81 -1.53
CA SER A 5 -14.03 -57.87 -1.34
C SER A 5 -13.55 -56.51 -0.80
N ASP A 6 -12.31 -56.41 -0.34
CA ASP A 6 -11.81 -55.20 0.31
C ASP A 6 -11.24 -54.17 -0.66
N MET A 7 -10.85 -54.59 -1.87
CA MET A 7 -10.23 -53.66 -2.83
C MET A 7 -11.12 -52.52 -3.34
N PRO A 8 -12.42 -52.72 -3.65
CA PRO A 8 -13.26 -51.65 -4.13
C PRO A 8 -13.48 -50.53 -3.11
N HIS A 9 -13.45 -50.85 -1.82
CA HIS A 9 -13.70 -49.87 -0.77
C HIS A 9 -12.55 -48.87 -0.62
N ARG A 10 -11.32 -49.26 -0.85
CA ARG A 10 -10.15 -48.36 -0.76
C ARG A 10 -10.17 -47.30 -1.85
N GLN A 11 -10.60 -47.65 -3.05
CA GLN A 11 -10.69 -46.70 -4.14
C GLN A 11 -11.80 -45.64 -3.92
N GLY A 12 -12.91 -46.03 -3.32
CA GLY A 12 -13.97 -45.11 -2.96
C GLY A 12 -13.56 -44.09 -1.93
N ASP A 13 -12.81 -44.54 -0.90
CA ASP A 13 -12.32 -43.63 0.15
C ASP A 13 -11.32 -42.62 -0.37
N ARG A 14 -10.44 -43.00 -1.29
CA ARG A 14 -9.48 -42.08 -1.90
C ARG A 14 -10.17 -40.98 -2.71
N ARG A 15 -11.24 -41.32 -3.42
CA ARG A 15 -12.01 -40.35 -4.19
C ARG A 15 -12.70 -39.33 -3.27
N ARG A 16 -13.24 -39.78 -2.14
CA ARG A 16 -13.87 -38.92 -1.15
C ARG A 16 -12.84 -37.96 -0.55
N ASP A 17 -11.65 -38.47 -0.23
CA ASP A 17 -10.57 -37.66 0.33
C ASP A 17 -10.11 -36.58 -0.66
N ARG A 18 -10.01 -36.90 -1.95
CA ARG A 18 -9.68 -35.94 -2.98
C ARG A 18 -10.75 -34.88 -3.14
N GLY A 19 -12.03 -35.25 -3.07
CA GLY A 19 -13.15 -34.33 -3.14
C GLY A 19 -13.16 -33.37 -1.97
N GLN A 20 -12.89 -33.85 -0.76
CA GLN A 20 -12.82 -33.02 0.45
C GLN A 20 -11.65 -32.04 0.38
N VAL A 21 -10.47 -32.50 -0.04
CA VAL A 21 -9.29 -31.65 -0.19
C VAL A 21 -9.56 -30.55 -1.23
N ALA A 22 -10.19 -30.87 -2.35
CA ALA A 22 -10.53 -29.91 -3.37
C ALA A 22 -11.51 -28.84 -2.85
N ILE A 23 -12.51 -29.25 -2.05
CA ILE A 23 -13.47 -28.32 -1.45
C ILE A 23 -12.79 -27.42 -0.42
N GLU A 24 -11.89 -27.99 0.39
CA GLU A 24 -11.11 -27.22 1.35
C GLU A 24 -10.22 -26.20 0.65
N TYR A 25 -9.58 -26.58 -0.46
CA TYR A 25 -8.78 -25.68 -1.28
C TYR A 25 -9.63 -24.56 -1.86
N LEU A 26 -10.80 -24.86 -2.40
CA LEU A 26 -11.69 -23.86 -2.95
C LEU A 26 -12.19 -22.89 -1.88
N GLY A 27 -12.41 -23.38 -0.65
CA GLY A 27 -12.78 -22.53 0.46
C GLY A 27 -11.62 -21.69 1.00
N PHE A 28 -10.39 -22.20 0.90
CA PHE A 28 -9.20 -21.55 1.40
C PHE A 28 -8.67 -20.48 0.44
N LEU A 29 -8.79 -20.68 -0.86
CA LEU A 29 -8.26 -19.75 -1.86
C LEU A 29 -8.83 -18.32 -1.73
N PRO A 30 -10.15 -18.12 -1.59
CA PRO A 30 -10.68 -16.77 -1.41
C PRO A 30 -10.15 -16.10 -0.15
N VAL A 31 -10.00 -16.85 0.94
CA VAL A 31 -9.44 -16.31 2.20
C VAL A 31 -8.00 -15.90 1.99
N LEU A 32 -7.21 -16.73 1.30
CA LEU A 32 -5.83 -16.45 1.00
C LEU A 32 -5.70 -15.18 0.14
N LEU A 33 -6.56 -15.02 -0.86
CA LEU A 33 -6.57 -13.85 -1.71
C LEU A 33 -6.90 -12.57 -0.93
N ILE A 34 -7.86 -12.65 -0.01
CA ILE A 34 -8.21 -11.51 0.84
C ILE A 34 -7.02 -11.12 1.72
N VAL A 35 -6.36 -12.10 2.33
CA VAL A 35 -5.18 -11.86 3.18
C VAL A 35 -4.05 -11.25 2.36
N ALA A 36 -3.80 -11.78 1.15
CA ALA A 36 -2.77 -11.26 0.27
C ALA A 36 -3.07 -9.81 -0.14
N MET A 37 -4.32 -9.52 -0.48
CA MET A 37 -4.76 -8.18 -0.84
C MET A 37 -4.58 -7.22 0.33
N ALA A 38 -4.94 -7.64 1.55
CA ALA A 38 -4.74 -6.84 2.75
C ALA A 38 -3.26 -6.56 2.99
N GLY A 39 -2.40 -7.56 2.80
CA GLY A 39 -0.95 -7.40 2.94
C GLY A 39 -0.37 -6.40 1.95
N VAL A 40 -0.77 -6.48 0.68
CA VAL A 40 -0.36 -5.53 -0.34
C VAL A 40 -0.84 -4.13 0.01
N GLN A 41 -2.09 -3.98 0.45
CA GLN A 41 -2.64 -2.68 0.82
C GLN A 41 -1.88 -2.04 1.98
N LEU A 42 -1.55 -2.82 3.01
CA LEU A 42 -0.74 -2.33 4.14
C LEU A 42 0.64 -1.88 3.68
N GLY A 43 1.26 -2.64 2.77
CA GLY A 43 2.53 -2.27 2.17
C GLY A 43 2.44 -0.96 1.39
N LEU A 44 1.36 -0.76 0.63
CA LEU A 44 1.14 0.48 -0.10
C LEU A 44 0.94 1.67 0.83
N ILE A 45 0.23 1.48 1.93
CA ILE A 45 0.05 2.54 2.94
C ILE A 45 1.39 2.95 3.52
N ALA A 46 2.21 1.98 3.92
CA ALA A 46 3.53 2.25 4.48
C ALA A 46 4.46 2.93 3.46
N TYR A 47 4.45 2.44 2.23
CA TYR A 47 5.26 3.01 1.16
C TYR A 47 4.84 4.45 0.86
N THR A 48 3.54 4.70 0.76
CA THR A 48 3.00 6.04 0.50
C THR A 48 3.37 7.00 1.63
N ALA A 49 3.33 6.54 2.88
CA ALA A 49 3.74 7.36 4.02
C ALA A 49 5.22 7.75 3.94
N GLN A 50 6.08 6.82 3.53
CA GLN A 50 7.50 7.12 3.33
C GLN A 50 7.71 8.12 2.18
N GLN A 51 6.96 7.94 1.10
CA GLN A 51 7.02 8.87 -0.04
C GLN A 51 6.55 10.27 0.36
N ALA A 52 5.51 10.36 1.19
CA ALA A 52 5.04 11.65 1.72
C ALA A 52 6.12 12.33 2.56
N GLY A 53 6.84 11.57 3.38
CA GLY A 53 7.97 12.10 4.15
C GLY A 53 9.09 12.64 3.27
N THR A 54 9.45 11.91 2.21
CA THR A 54 10.45 12.34 1.24
C THR A 54 9.99 13.60 0.50
N ALA A 55 8.72 13.63 0.09
CA ALA A 55 8.14 14.79 -0.59
C ALA A 55 8.15 16.02 0.32
N ALA A 56 7.78 15.87 1.59
CA ALA A 56 7.77 16.98 2.55
C ALA A 56 9.16 17.58 2.73
N ARG A 57 10.18 16.74 2.85
CA ARG A 57 11.56 17.21 2.98
C ARG A 57 12.04 17.93 1.72
N ALA A 58 11.76 17.37 0.54
CA ALA A 58 12.11 17.99 -0.73
C ALA A 58 11.38 19.33 -0.91
N GLY A 59 10.10 19.36 -0.58
CA GLY A 59 9.30 20.58 -0.65
C GLY A 59 9.79 21.64 0.31
N ALA A 60 10.11 21.27 1.55
CA ALA A 60 10.63 22.20 2.56
C ALA A 60 11.98 22.77 2.15
N ARG A 61 12.84 21.95 1.56
CA ARG A 61 14.12 22.43 1.05
C ARG A 61 13.94 23.43 -0.08
N SER A 62 13.06 23.12 -1.03
CA SER A 62 12.75 24.04 -2.12
C SER A 62 12.14 25.34 -1.61
N ALA A 63 11.20 25.25 -0.68
CA ALA A 63 10.55 26.42 -0.09
C ALA A 63 11.55 27.27 0.70
N SER A 64 12.51 26.65 1.40
CA SER A 64 13.55 27.40 2.13
C SER A 64 14.48 28.18 1.21
N LEU A 65 14.57 27.77 -0.06
CA LEU A 65 15.33 28.46 -1.10
C LEU A 65 14.45 29.36 -1.96
N ASN A 66 13.22 29.64 -1.53
CA ASN A 66 12.23 30.45 -2.26
C ASN A 66 11.88 29.88 -3.62
N GLN A 67 11.90 28.53 -3.75
CA GLN A 67 11.50 27.80 -4.94
C GLN A 67 10.15 27.12 -4.72
N GLY A 68 9.51 26.66 -5.78
CA GLY A 68 8.21 26.04 -5.69
C GLY A 68 8.21 24.71 -4.95
N ALA A 69 7.44 24.61 -3.88
CA ALA A 69 7.36 23.39 -3.07
C ALA A 69 6.58 22.28 -3.79
N GLN A 70 5.50 22.62 -4.47
CA GLN A 70 4.64 21.62 -5.12
C GLN A 70 5.40 20.82 -6.19
N ALA A 71 6.17 21.49 -7.03
CA ALA A 71 6.94 20.82 -8.07
C ALA A 71 8.01 19.89 -7.47
N ALA A 72 8.68 20.34 -6.41
CA ALA A 72 9.70 19.55 -5.72
C ALA A 72 9.08 18.34 -5.04
N CYS A 73 7.92 18.48 -4.42
CA CYS A 73 7.19 17.36 -3.81
C CYS A 73 6.83 16.31 -4.85
N ALA A 74 6.24 16.72 -5.95
CA ALA A 74 5.82 15.79 -7.00
C ALA A 74 7.03 15.08 -7.64
N ALA A 75 8.15 15.79 -7.80
CA ALA A 75 9.36 15.22 -8.37
C ALA A 75 10.07 14.24 -7.42
N ALA A 76 9.82 14.34 -6.12
CA ALA A 76 10.49 13.53 -5.10
C ALA A 76 9.82 12.17 -4.86
N VAL A 77 8.59 11.96 -5.36
CA VAL A 77 7.87 10.70 -5.21
C VAL A 77 7.96 9.88 -6.49
N SER A 78 7.57 8.59 -6.38
CA SER A 78 7.47 7.74 -7.56
C SER A 78 6.48 8.35 -8.55
N SER A 79 6.75 8.19 -9.84
CA SER A 79 5.98 8.84 -10.91
C SER A 79 4.48 8.49 -10.85
N TRP A 80 4.14 7.27 -10.43
CA TRP A 80 2.75 6.83 -10.33
C TRP A 80 2.01 7.42 -9.12
N LEU A 81 2.73 8.03 -8.18
CA LEU A 81 2.17 8.74 -7.04
C LEU A 81 2.11 10.26 -7.25
N ALA A 82 2.84 10.79 -8.23
CA ALA A 82 3.02 12.22 -8.42
C ALA A 82 1.68 12.95 -8.66
N GLY A 83 0.77 12.33 -9.42
CA GLY A 83 -0.54 12.91 -9.70
C GLY A 83 -1.44 13.07 -8.48
N GLY A 84 -1.24 12.23 -7.45
CA GLY A 84 -1.98 12.31 -6.18
C GLY A 84 -1.20 12.98 -5.06
N THR A 85 -0.11 13.68 -5.37
CA THR A 85 0.74 14.35 -4.39
C THR A 85 0.43 15.83 -4.35
N SER A 86 0.17 16.35 -3.15
CA SER A 86 -0.05 17.77 -2.92
C SER A 86 0.79 18.25 -1.75
N CYS A 87 1.30 19.45 -1.86
CA CYS A 87 2.10 20.06 -0.80
C CYS A 87 1.59 21.45 -0.47
N GLY A 88 1.39 21.71 0.82
CA GLY A 88 1.06 23.02 1.35
C GLY A 88 2.24 23.59 2.11
N THR A 89 2.48 24.87 1.93
CA THR A 89 3.55 25.59 2.62
C THR A 89 2.95 26.47 3.70
N SER A 90 3.53 26.43 4.87
CA SER A 90 3.12 27.27 6.00
C SER A 90 4.35 27.72 6.77
N GLY A 91 4.12 28.58 7.75
CA GLY A 91 5.19 29.14 8.57
C GLY A 91 5.46 30.58 8.22
N GLY A 92 6.30 31.23 9.00
CA GLY A 92 6.65 32.62 8.81
C GLY A 92 7.98 32.94 9.42
N GLY A 93 8.58 34.03 8.98
CA GLY A 93 9.86 34.50 9.51
C GLY A 93 11.01 33.61 9.08
N ASP A 94 11.59 32.91 10.03
CA ASP A 94 12.84 32.18 9.83
C ASP A 94 12.65 30.73 9.44
N GLU A 95 11.41 30.21 9.46
CA GLU A 95 11.14 28.79 9.22
C GLU A 95 10.02 28.62 8.22
N VAL A 96 10.12 27.57 7.43
CA VAL A 96 9.06 27.14 6.52
C VAL A 96 8.73 25.68 6.79
N THR A 97 7.43 25.41 6.87
CA THR A 97 6.92 24.04 7.04
C THR A 97 6.16 23.65 5.78
N VAL A 98 6.51 22.49 5.24
CA VAL A 98 5.79 21.93 4.11
C VAL A 98 5.13 20.65 4.57
N THR A 99 3.82 20.57 4.34
CA THR A 99 3.03 19.37 4.59
C THR A 99 2.73 18.72 3.25
N ALA A 100 3.21 17.51 3.08
CA ALA A 100 2.96 16.71 1.88
C ALA A 100 1.85 15.72 2.16
N ARG A 101 0.92 15.60 1.22
CA ARG A 101 -0.13 14.58 1.22
C ARG A 101 -0.05 13.81 -0.07
N VAL A 102 -0.01 12.49 0.05
CA VAL A 102 0.06 11.59 -1.10
C VAL A 102 -1.12 10.64 -1.02
N ASP A 103 -1.93 10.60 -2.05
CA ASP A 103 -3.06 9.68 -2.11
C ASP A 103 -2.57 8.23 -2.06
N ILE A 104 -3.21 7.44 -1.20
CA ILE A 104 -2.87 6.02 -1.03
C ILE A 104 -3.55 5.22 -2.14
N PRO A 105 -2.79 4.53 -3.02
CA PRO A 105 -3.40 3.69 -4.02
C PRO A 105 -4.17 2.55 -3.36
N SER A 106 -5.37 2.26 -3.86
CA SER A 106 -6.19 1.18 -3.32
C SER A 106 -6.23 0.02 -4.31
N VAL A 107 -5.87 -1.17 -3.82
CA VAL A 107 -6.05 -2.42 -4.56
C VAL A 107 -7.37 -3.10 -4.21
N VAL A 108 -8.08 -2.56 -3.21
CA VAL A 108 -9.38 -3.09 -2.78
C VAL A 108 -10.48 -2.38 -3.57
N PRO A 109 -11.27 -3.11 -4.39
CA PRO A 109 -12.33 -2.46 -5.17
C PRO A 109 -13.36 -1.75 -4.29
N GLY A 110 -13.67 -0.49 -4.65
CA GLY A 110 -14.68 0.28 -3.94
C GLY A 110 -14.23 0.83 -2.59
N TRP A 111 -12.98 0.71 -2.23
CA TRP A 111 -12.46 1.19 -0.95
C TRP A 111 -11.44 2.30 -1.19
N ASP A 112 -11.62 3.41 -0.46
CA ASP A 112 -10.70 4.54 -0.50
C ASP A 112 -10.01 4.65 0.86
N PHE A 113 -8.67 4.59 0.86
CA PHE A 113 -7.87 4.67 2.08
C PHE A 113 -7.42 6.10 2.41
N GLY A 114 -7.81 7.08 1.59
CA GLY A 114 -7.45 8.47 1.82
C GLY A 114 -6.02 8.77 1.39
N SER A 115 -5.34 9.60 2.18
CA SER A 115 -3.99 10.04 1.87
C SER A 115 -3.09 9.92 3.08
N ALA A 116 -1.78 9.76 2.83
CA ALA A 116 -0.75 9.81 3.84
C ALA A 116 -0.20 11.24 3.92
N GLY A 117 -0.10 11.79 5.12
CA GLY A 117 0.40 13.14 5.34
C GLY A 117 1.67 13.15 6.16
N ARG A 118 2.63 13.96 5.78
CA ARG A 118 3.87 14.18 6.51
C ARG A 118 4.27 15.65 6.39
N SER A 119 4.94 16.14 7.42
CA SER A 119 5.42 17.53 7.45
C SER A 119 6.92 17.56 7.70
N ALA A 120 7.57 18.56 7.11
CA ALA A 120 8.97 18.85 7.35
C ALA A 120 9.14 20.35 7.49
N THR A 121 9.97 20.77 8.44
CA THR A 121 10.27 22.17 8.71
C THR A 121 11.76 22.42 8.49
N MET A 122 12.06 23.47 7.75
CA MET A 122 13.43 23.88 7.51
C MET A 122 13.58 25.39 7.73
N PRO A 123 14.76 25.85 8.20
CA PRO A 123 15.00 27.27 8.30
C PRO A 123 15.07 27.90 6.92
N VAL A 124 14.53 29.10 6.83
CA VAL A 124 14.58 29.87 5.57
C VAL A 124 15.98 30.45 5.43
N ASP A 125 16.59 30.21 4.28
CA ASP A 125 17.92 30.74 3.96
C ASP A 125 17.75 32.09 3.30
N HIS A 126 18.27 33.11 3.95
CA HIS A 126 18.23 34.50 3.49
C HIS A 126 19.46 34.91 2.70
#